data_b3224657abfb7868310541bde8e5a806
#
_entry.id   b3224657abfb7868310541bde8e5a806
#
_cell.length_a   1.000
_cell.length_b   1.000
_cell.length_c   1.000
_cell.angle_alpha   90.00
_cell.angle_beta   90.00
_cell.angle_gamma   90.00
#
_symmetry.space_group_name_H-M   'P 1'
#
loop_
_entity.id
_entity.type
_entity.pdbx_description
1 polymer ?
#
loop_
_entity_poly.entity_id
_entity_poly.type
_entity_poly.pdbx_seq_one_letter_code
_entity_poly.pdbx_strand_id
1 'polypeptide(L)'
;QLLDGEGALESGAPLTPQGMGASLASAGQGAYLAILTYLPDEPALFDVLEEFATAAREHFDLPVTLNPGPRYLHSTGQLHKGGSPHGLFLFVRSVPERDLDIFDEDFGFAHLNHAQAEGDRAVLTDRGRAVCSIELVGPTMSCVAQLRGALASILSA
;
A
#
# COMPACT_ATOMS: atom_id res chain seq x y z
N GLN A 1 23.71 8.84 -31.25
CA GLN A 1 23.99 9.63 -30.06
C GLN A 1 22.82 9.47 -29.10
N LEU A 2 23.07 8.72 -28.04
CA LEU A 2 22.14 8.24 -27.04
C LEU A 2 21.58 9.43 -26.24
N LEU A 3 20.27 9.43 -26.04
CA LEU A 3 19.61 10.27 -25.05
C LEU A 3 19.31 9.37 -23.82
N ASP A 4 20.25 9.37 -22.90
CA ASP A 4 20.08 8.80 -21.56
C ASP A 4 19.30 9.81 -20.72
N GLY A 5 18.04 9.53 -20.51
CA GLY A 5 17.12 10.31 -19.68
C GLY A 5 16.28 9.40 -18.80
N GLU A 6 16.90 8.42 -18.16
CA GLU A 6 16.28 7.63 -17.11
C GLU A 6 16.49 8.33 -15.77
N GLY A 7 15.47 9.01 -15.29
CA GLY A 7 15.32 9.31 -13.88
C GLY A 7 15.09 7.99 -13.14
N ALA A 8 16.14 7.26 -12.85
CA ALA A 8 16.08 6.10 -11.99
C ALA A 8 15.61 6.57 -10.61
N LEU A 9 14.41 6.17 -10.20
CA LEU A 9 14.00 6.22 -8.79
C LEU A 9 15.08 5.47 -8.00
N GLU A 10 15.72 6.16 -7.05
CA GLU A 10 16.69 5.51 -6.17
C GLU A 10 16.05 4.29 -5.53
N SER A 11 16.55 3.12 -5.90
CA SER A 11 16.07 1.82 -5.45
C SER A 11 16.20 1.74 -3.93
N GLY A 12 15.09 1.71 -3.19
CA GLY A 12 15.05 1.20 -1.83
C GLY A 12 14.52 2.11 -0.72
N ALA A 13 14.34 3.42 -0.90
CA ALA A 13 13.73 4.25 0.12
C ALA A 13 12.19 4.19 0.05
N PRO A 14 11.49 4.03 1.19
CA PRO A 14 10.02 4.05 1.19
C PRO A 14 9.52 5.43 0.74
N LEU A 15 8.52 5.44 -0.14
CA LEU A 15 7.90 6.66 -0.62
C LEU A 15 7.02 7.29 0.47
N THR A 16 7.00 8.62 0.53
CA THR A 16 5.96 9.37 1.22
C THR A 16 4.66 9.36 0.40
N PRO A 17 3.50 9.71 0.97
CA PRO A 17 2.28 9.87 0.19
C PRO A 17 2.44 10.82 -1.01
N GLN A 18 3.09 11.97 -0.83
CA GLN A 18 3.39 12.89 -1.93
C GLN A 18 4.35 12.26 -2.97
N GLY A 19 5.37 11.54 -2.51
CA GLY A 19 6.28 10.81 -3.39
C GLY A 19 5.57 9.71 -4.19
N MET A 20 4.59 9.02 -3.60
CA MET A 20 3.74 8.07 -4.29
C MET A 20 2.91 8.76 -5.37
N GLY A 21 2.28 9.90 -5.07
CA GLY A 21 1.52 10.69 -6.03
C GLY A 21 2.38 11.12 -7.22
N ALA A 22 3.58 11.67 -6.97
CA ALA A 22 4.52 12.05 -8.02
C ALA A 22 4.94 10.85 -8.89
N SER A 23 5.15 9.68 -8.27
CA SER A 23 5.49 8.44 -8.99
C SER A 23 4.32 7.95 -9.86
N LEU A 24 3.08 8.05 -9.37
CA LEU A 24 1.88 7.71 -10.13
C LEU A 24 1.67 8.67 -11.32
N ALA A 25 1.85 9.98 -11.10
CA ALA A 25 1.71 11.00 -12.14
C ALA A 25 2.75 10.84 -13.26
N SER A 26 3.94 10.32 -12.96
CA SER A 26 5.00 10.05 -13.92
C SER A 26 5.04 8.61 -14.46
N ALA A 27 4.09 7.78 -14.02
CA ALA A 27 4.08 6.35 -14.34
C ALA A 27 3.86 6.10 -15.84
N GLY A 28 4.67 5.24 -16.41
CA GLY A 28 4.60 4.87 -17.82
C GLY A 28 3.55 3.81 -18.14
N GLN A 29 3.49 3.44 -19.41
CA GLN A 29 2.58 2.40 -19.89
C GLN A 29 2.79 1.07 -19.13
N GLY A 30 1.70 0.43 -18.73
CA GLY A 30 1.72 -0.83 -18.01
C GLY A 30 1.88 -0.68 -16.50
N ALA A 31 1.94 0.55 -15.97
CA ALA A 31 1.91 0.81 -14.54
C ALA A 31 0.53 0.49 -13.94
N TYR A 32 0.52 0.14 -12.65
CA TYR A 32 -0.69 -0.07 -11.86
C TYR A 32 -0.42 0.24 -10.39
N LEU A 33 -1.47 0.63 -9.67
CA LEU A 33 -1.44 0.79 -8.22
C LEU A 33 -2.08 -0.42 -7.54
N ALA A 34 -1.37 -1.07 -6.64
CA ALA A 34 -1.94 -2.07 -5.75
C ALA A 34 -2.02 -1.50 -4.33
N ILE A 35 -3.24 -1.37 -3.81
CA ILE A 35 -3.50 -1.02 -2.41
C ILE A 35 -3.57 -2.32 -1.62
N LEU A 36 -2.62 -2.52 -0.71
CA LEU A 36 -2.46 -3.71 0.12
C LEU A 36 -2.82 -3.35 1.55
N THR A 37 -3.89 -3.93 2.10
CA THR A 37 -4.42 -3.51 3.39
C THR A 37 -4.29 -4.57 4.46
N TYR A 38 -3.89 -4.15 5.66
CA TYR A 38 -3.89 -4.95 6.89
C TYR A 38 -4.68 -4.16 7.95
N LEU A 39 -5.98 -4.08 7.71
CA LEU A 39 -6.96 -3.32 8.48
C LEU A 39 -7.99 -4.25 9.10
N PRO A 40 -8.61 -3.88 10.22
CA PRO A 40 -9.79 -4.57 10.73
C PRO A 40 -10.94 -4.44 9.71
N ASP A 41 -11.91 -5.33 9.81
CA ASP A 41 -13.12 -5.32 8.95
C ASP A 41 -14.07 -4.20 9.39
N GLU A 42 -13.67 -2.97 9.10
CA GLU A 42 -14.37 -1.72 9.44
C GLU A 42 -14.84 -1.05 8.15
N PRO A 43 -16.15 -1.09 7.84
CA PRO A 43 -16.69 -0.55 6.59
C PRO A 43 -16.24 0.88 6.29
N ALA A 44 -16.17 1.75 7.30
CA ALA A 44 -15.77 3.15 7.14
C ALA A 44 -14.35 3.33 6.59
N LEU A 45 -13.43 2.40 6.86
CA LEU A 45 -12.07 2.44 6.31
C LEU A 45 -12.07 1.95 4.85
N PHE A 46 -12.82 0.89 4.56
CA PHE A 46 -12.92 0.35 3.20
C PHE A 46 -13.64 1.30 2.25
N ASP A 47 -14.69 1.98 2.70
CA ASP A 47 -15.39 3.02 1.92
C ASP A 47 -14.40 4.12 1.47
N VAL A 48 -13.53 4.59 2.36
CA VAL A 48 -12.49 5.57 2.03
C VAL A 48 -11.49 5.04 1.00
N LEU A 49 -11.10 3.77 1.12
CA LEU A 49 -10.17 3.15 0.18
C LEU A 49 -10.80 2.94 -1.20
N GLU A 50 -12.07 2.57 -1.27
CA GLU A 50 -12.81 2.42 -2.53
C GLU A 50 -13.03 3.78 -3.23
N GLU A 51 -13.40 4.82 -2.47
CA GLU A 51 -13.46 6.21 -2.95
C GLU A 51 -12.12 6.63 -3.56
N PHE A 52 -11.03 6.41 -2.82
CA PHE A 52 -9.69 6.72 -3.30
C PHE A 52 -9.30 5.90 -4.52
N ALA A 53 -9.54 4.59 -4.54
CA ALA A 53 -9.22 3.72 -5.67
C ALA A 53 -9.93 4.19 -6.95
N THR A 54 -11.16 4.68 -6.82
CA THR A 54 -11.92 5.24 -7.94
C THR A 54 -11.31 6.55 -8.41
N ALA A 55 -11.06 7.49 -7.49
CA ALA A 55 -10.45 8.78 -7.80
C ALA A 55 -9.03 8.63 -8.40
N ALA A 56 -8.21 7.74 -7.85
CA ALA A 56 -6.85 7.50 -8.34
C ALA A 56 -6.85 6.88 -9.75
N ARG A 57 -7.80 5.99 -10.04
CA ARG A 57 -7.97 5.40 -11.37
C ARG A 57 -8.28 6.46 -12.43
N GLU A 58 -9.15 7.40 -12.09
CA GLU A 58 -9.52 8.50 -12.97
C GLU A 58 -8.41 9.56 -13.10
N HIS A 59 -7.78 9.91 -11.97
CA HIS A 59 -6.78 10.98 -11.92
C HIS A 59 -5.47 10.61 -12.61
N PHE A 60 -4.99 9.38 -12.40
CA PHE A 60 -3.70 8.91 -12.94
C PHE A 60 -3.83 8.07 -14.23
N ASP A 61 -5.05 7.77 -14.67
CA ASP A 61 -5.33 6.94 -15.86
C ASP A 61 -4.61 5.58 -15.84
N LEU A 62 -4.66 4.88 -14.70
CA LEU A 62 -4.02 3.57 -14.53
C LEU A 62 -4.90 2.60 -13.73
N PRO A 63 -4.69 1.28 -13.89
CA PRO A 63 -5.40 0.27 -13.09
C PRO A 63 -5.08 0.41 -11.60
N VAL A 64 -6.12 0.35 -10.77
CA VAL A 64 -5.99 0.33 -9.31
C VAL A 64 -6.69 -0.91 -8.76
N THR A 65 -6.01 -1.63 -7.89
CA THR A 65 -6.56 -2.81 -7.20
C THR A 65 -6.54 -2.61 -5.69
N LEU A 66 -7.60 -3.09 -5.01
CA LEU A 66 -7.68 -3.12 -3.54
C LEU A 66 -7.59 -4.58 -3.09
N ASN A 67 -6.60 -4.88 -2.27
CA ASN A 67 -6.22 -6.24 -1.90
C ASN A 67 -6.16 -6.38 -0.36
N PRO A 68 -7.23 -6.87 0.27
CA PRO A 68 -7.23 -7.13 1.72
C PRO A 68 -6.26 -8.26 2.08
N GLY A 69 -5.30 -7.95 2.97
CA GLY A 69 -4.37 -8.92 3.53
C GLY A 69 -4.93 -9.61 4.77
N PRO A 70 -4.36 -10.75 5.14
CA PRO A 70 -3.29 -11.47 4.44
C PRO A 70 -3.77 -12.29 3.23
N ARG A 71 -5.06 -12.30 2.91
CA ARG A 71 -5.65 -13.17 1.87
C ARG A 71 -5.01 -13.03 0.49
N TYR A 72 -4.64 -11.83 0.08
CA TYR A 72 -4.02 -11.61 -1.24
C TYR A 72 -2.65 -12.30 -1.39
N LEU A 73 -1.95 -12.62 -0.30
CA LEU A 73 -0.66 -13.33 -0.33
C LEU A 73 -0.75 -14.67 -1.04
N HIS A 74 -1.91 -15.32 -0.96
CA HIS A 74 -2.17 -16.63 -1.58
C HIS A 74 -2.73 -16.53 -3.02
N SER A 75 -2.87 -15.32 -3.57
CA SER A 75 -3.41 -15.09 -4.91
C SER A 75 -2.57 -14.08 -5.69
N THR A 76 -2.93 -12.81 -5.67
CA THR A 76 -2.25 -11.73 -6.39
C THR A 76 -0.85 -11.41 -5.86
N GLY A 77 -0.53 -11.78 -4.61
CA GLY A 77 0.77 -11.51 -4.00
C GLY A 77 1.96 -12.04 -4.80
N GLN A 78 1.83 -13.20 -5.46
CA GLN A 78 2.87 -13.73 -6.33
C GLN A 78 3.05 -12.90 -7.61
N LEU A 79 1.95 -12.38 -8.17
CA LEU A 79 1.99 -11.47 -9.31
C LEU A 79 2.71 -10.16 -8.96
N HIS A 80 2.46 -9.63 -7.77
CA HIS A 80 3.12 -8.41 -7.30
C HIS A 80 4.64 -8.59 -7.14
N LYS A 81 5.07 -9.75 -6.69
CA LYS A 81 6.49 -10.09 -6.50
C LYS A 81 7.22 -10.44 -7.79
N GLY A 82 6.60 -11.26 -8.64
CA GLY A 82 7.23 -11.85 -9.83
C GLY A 82 6.76 -11.29 -11.17
N GLY A 83 5.72 -10.45 -11.19
CA GLY A 83 5.14 -9.89 -12.40
C GLY A 83 5.83 -8.63 -12.89
N SER A 84 5.08 -7.81 -13.65
CA SER A 84 5.55 -6.56 -14.25
C SER A 84 6.30 -5.68 -13.23
N PRO A 85 7.46 -5.09 -13.59
CA PRO A 85 8.22 -4.21 -12.71
C PRO A 85 7.54 -2.86 -12.45
N HIS A 86 6.47 -2.54 -13.18
CA HIS A 86 5.80 -1.23 -13.16
C HIS A 86 4.70 -1.10 -12.08
N GLY A 87 4.62 -2.04 -11.14
CA GLY A 87 3.69 -1.95 -10.01
C GLY A 87 4.14 -0.93 -8.97
N LEU A 88 3.21 -0.09 -8.51
CA LEU A 88 3.36 0.79 -7.36
C LEU A 88 2.49 0.23 -6.22
N PHE A 89 3.00 0.23 -5.00
CA PHE A 89 2.38 -0.47 -3.88
C PHE A 89 2.12 0.47 -2.70
N LEU A 90 0.85 0.59 -2.33
CA LEU A 90 0.41 1.36 -1.17
C LEU A 90 0.00 0.39 -0.06
N PHE A 91 0.83 0.27 0.98
CA PHE A 91 0.49 -0.48 2.18
C PHE A 91 -0.30 0.40 3.14
N VAL A 92 -1.45 -0.09 3.59
CA VAL A 92 -2.26 0.57 4.61
C VAL A 92 -2.48 -0.42 5.75
N ARG A 93 -2.01 -0.08 6.94
CA ARG A 93 -2.19 -0.90 8.14
C ARG A 93 -2.65 -0.07 9.33
N SER A 94 -3.30 -0.69 10.28
CA SER A 94 -3.60 -0.08 11.58
C SER A 94 -2.81 -0.76 12.70
N VAL A 95 -2.52 0.02 13.73
CA VAL A 95 -1.99 -0.49 14.99
C VAL A 95 -3.16 -0.60 15.96
N PRO A 96 -3.63 -1.81 16.30
CA PRO A 96 -4.73 -1.98 17.23
C PRO A 96 -4.31 -1.57 18.64
N GLU A 97 -5.23 -0.99 19.40
CA GLU A 97 -4.99 -0.62 20.81
C GLU A 97 -4.77 -1.82 21.72
N ARG A 98 -5.32 -2.97 21.33
CA ARG A 98 -5.18 -4.25 22.06
C ARG A 98 -4.96 -5.36 21.05
N ASP A 99 -4.01 -6.22 21.34
CA ASP A 99 -3.85 -7.47 20.61
C ASP A 99 -4.81 -8.54 21.15
N LEU A 100 -5.21 -9.46 20.29
CA LEU A 100 -5.97 -10.65 20.67
C LEU A 100 -5.02 -11.83 20.73
N ASP A 101 -5.00 -12.50 21.87
CA ASP A 101 -4.14 -13.65 22.11
C ASP A 101 -4.48 -14.81 21.16
N ILE A 102 -3.45 -15.50 20.70
CA ILE A 102 -3.58 -16.78 20.00
C ILE A 102 -3.34 -17.89 21.03
N PHE A 103 -4.26 -18.85 21.10
CA PHE A 103 -4.15 -19.96 22.04
C PHE A 103 -2.81 -20.70 21.85
N ASP A 104 -2.08 -20.89 22.96
CA ASP A 104 -0.80 -21.60 23.03
C ASP A 104 0.38 -20.92 22.30
N GLU A 105 0.28 -19.59 22.04
CA GLU A 105 1.34 -18.79 21.40
C GLU A 105 1.73 -17.60 22.30
N ASP A 106 2.99 -17.18 22.19
CA ASP A 106 3.54 -16.01 22.92
C ASP A 106 3.23 -14.66 22.22
N PHE A 107 2.46 -14.67 21.13
CA PHE A 107 2.09 -13.48 20.33
C PHE A 107 0.61 -13.52 19.94
N GLY A 108 0.05 -12.34 19.65
CA GLY A 108 -1.34 -12.20 19.25
C GLY A 108 -1.52 -12.02 17.74
N PHE A 109 -2.79 -11.90 17.33
CA PHE A 109 -3.17 -11.73 15.91
C PHE A 109 -2.64 -10.44 15.30
N ALA A 110 -2.56 -9.34 16.05
CA ALA A 110 -2.01 -8.09 15.57
C ALA A 110 -0.51 -8.22 15.27
N HIS A 111 0.23 -8.91 16.15
CA HIS A 111 1.64 -9.20 15.93
C HIS A 111 1.84 -10.06 14.67
N LEU A 112 1.03 -11.10 14.49
CA LEU A 112 1.09 -11.97 13.31
C LEU A 112 0.80 -11.18 12.03
N ASN A 113 -0.27 -10.38 12.00
CA ASN A 113 -0.62 -9.53 10.86
C ASN A 113 0.49 -8.53 10.53
N HIS A 114 1.09 -7.92 11.57
CA HIS A 114 2.21 -7.00 11.40
C HIS A 114 3.42 -7.70 10.75
N ALA A 115 3.80 -8.87 11.26
CA ALA A 115 4.91 -9.64 10.72
C ALA A 115 4.69 -10.04 9.25
N GLN A 116 3.45 -10.42 8.88
CA GLN A 116 3.09 -10.74 7.51
C GLN A 116 3.16 -9.50 6.60
N ALA A 117 2.65 -8.35 7.05
CA ALA A 117 2.71 -7.10 6.31
C ALA A 117 4.15 -6.66 6.06
N GLU A 118 4.99 -6.69 7.11
CA GLU A 118 6.41 -6.30 7.00
C GLU A 118 7.20 -7.25 6.13
N GLY A 119 6.96 -8.56 6.23
CA GLY A 119 7.60 -9.55 5.36
C GLY A 119 7.27 -9.33 3.89
N ASP A 120 6.02 -9.04 3.57
CA ASP A 120 5.60 -8.78 2.19
C ASP A 120 6.16 -7.45 1.67
N ARG A 121 6.11 -6.39 2.48
CA ARG A 121 6.69 -5.08 2.17
C ARG A 121 8.19 -5.19 1.90
N ALA A 122 8.93 -5.91 2.76
CA ALA A 122 10.37 -6.11 2.60
C ALA A 122 10.70 -6.78 1.26
N VAL A 123 9.99 -7.85 0.90
CA VAL A 123 10.20 -8.54 -0.38
C VAL A 123 9.95 -7.62 -1.58
N LEU A 124 8.93 -6.77 -1.54
CA LEU A 124 8.67 -5.81 -2.62
C LEU A 124 9.75 -4.74 -2.70
N THR A 125 10.19 -4.22 -1.56
CA THR A 125 11.29 -3.23 -1.48
C THR A 125 12.61 -3.82 -2.00
N ASP A 126 12.96 -5.03 -1.57
CA ASP A 126 14.18 -5.72 -2.01
C ASP A 126 14.19 -6.00 -3.53
N ARG A 127 13.01 -6.08 -4.14
CA ARG A 127 12.84 -6.20 -5.59
C ARG A 127 12.80 -4.85 -6.31
N GLY A 128 13.11 -3.76 -5.63
CA GLY A 128 13.12 -2.42 -6.20
C GLY A 128 11.74 -1.87 -6.57
N ARG A 129 10.68 -2.39 -5.95
CA ARG A 129 9.32 -1.88 -6.18
C ARG A 129 9.11 -0.54 -5.48
N ALA A 130 8.34 0.35 -6.08
CA ALA A 130 7.91 1.59 -5.46
C ALA A 130 6.87 1.30 -4.36
N VAL A 131 7.24 1.53 -3.11
CA VAL A 131 6.41 1.21 -1.93
C VAL A 131 6.20 2.44 -1.08
N CYS A 132 4.94 2.75 -0.76
CA CYS A 132 4.52 3.72 0.25
C CYS A 132 3.77 2.99 1.37
N SER A 133 4.00 3.37 2.62
CA SER A 133 3.30 2.79 3.77
C SER A 133 2.57 3.87 4.57
N ILE A 134 1.31 3.60 4.89
CA ILE A 134 0.48 4.41 5.77
C ILE A 134 0.15 3.56 7.00
N GLU A 135 0.52 4.06 8.16
CA GLU A 135 0.18 3.46 9.45
C GLU A 135 -0.87 4.32 10.16
N LEU A 136 -1.97 3.69 10.55
CA LEU A 136 -3.10 4.32 11.22
C LEU A 136 -3.07 3.96 12.71
N VAL A 137 -3.25 4.96 13.57
CA VAL A 137 -3.18 4.78 15.03
C VAL A 137 -4.40 5.36 15.70
N GLY A 138 -4.92 4.65 16.68
CA GLY A 138 -6.06 5.09 17.51
C GLY A 138 -7.41 4.53 17.04
N PRO A 139 -8.52 5.08 17.55
CA PRO A 139 -9.86 4.60 17.25
C PRO A 139 -10.25 4.82 15.79
N THR A 140 -11.22 4.05 15.30
CA THR A 140 -11.65 3.99 13.88
C THR A 140 -11.84 5.37 13.25
N MET A 141 -12.51 6.30 13.93
CA MET A 141 -12.74 7.65 13.37
C MET A 141 -11.44 8.46 13.20
N SER A 142 -10.46 8.27 14.09
CA SER A 142 -9.13 8.87 13.95
C SER A 142 -8.39 8.24 12.75
N CYS A 143 -8.46 6.91 12.62
CA CYS A 143 -7.88 6.20 11.49
C CYS A 143 -8.49 6.65 10.16
N VAL A 144 -9.80 6.85 10.08
CA VAL A 144 -10.49 7.40 8.89
C VAL A 144 -9.95 8.78 8.52
N ALA A 145 -9.79 9.67 9.50
CA ALA A 145 -9.27 11.02 9.26
C ALA A 145 -7.81 11.01 8.78
N GLN A 146 -6.95 10.20 9.42
CA GLN A 146 -5.55 10.00 9.03
C GLN A 146 -5.45 9.45 7.61
N LEU A 147 -6.25 8.43 7.30
CA LEU A 147 -6.27 7.79 5.98
C LEU A 147 -6.70 8.81 4.90
N ARG A 148 -7.80 9.53 5.10
CA ARG A 148 -8.24 10.58 4.16
C ARG A 148 -7.17 11.63 3.90
N GLY A 149 -6.46 12.09 4.94
CA GLY A 149 -5.38 13.06 4.81
C GLY A 149 -4.20 12.53 3.98
N ALA A 150 -3.76 11.31 4.25
CA ALA A 150 -2.67 10.69 3.52
C ALA A 150 -3.04 10.44 2.03
N LEU A 151 -4.25 9.92 1.77
CA LEU A 151 -4.73 9.66 0.41
C LEU A 151 -4.96 10.94 -0.40
N ALA A 152 -5.44 12.01 0.23
CA ALA A 152 -5.54 13.33 -0.40
C ALA A 152 -4.17 13.86 -0.83
N SER A 153 -3.12 13.61 -0.03
CA SER A 153 -1.75 13.99 -0.38
C SER A 153 -1.22 13.24 -1.59
N ILE A 154 -1.66 12.01 -1.84
CA ILE A 154 -1.33 11.25 -3.06
C ILE A 154 -2.00 11.90 -4.28
N LEU A 155 -3.29 12.27 -4.18
CA LEU A 155 -4.04 12.84 -5.30
C LEU A 155 -3.68 14.29 -5.62
N SER A 156 -2.96 14.98 -4.74
CA SER A 156 -2.56 16.39 -4.93
C SER A 156 -1.23 16.57 -5.69
N ALA A 157 -0.61 15.49 -6.12
CA ALA A 157 0.69 15.50 -6.78
C ALA A 157 0.61 15.79 -8.30
#